data_1d3ff2f5a606df1a169ba67eb26d5c12
#
_entry.id   1d3ff2f5a606df1a169ba67eb26d5c12
#
_cell.length_a   1.000
_cell.length_b   1.000
_cell.length_c   1.000
_cell.angle_alpha   90.00
_cell.angle_beta   90.00
_cell.angle_gamma   90.00
#
_symmetry.space_group_name_H-M   'P 1'
#
loop_
_entity.id
_entity.type
_entity.pdbx_description
1 polymer ?
#
loop_
_entity_poly.entity_id
_entity_poly.type
_entity_poly.pdbx_seq_one_letter_code
_entity_poly.pdbx_strand_id
1 'polypeptide(L)'
;MRGNSDLLKGSLLTEAISAAMVELYAEHYHHDRTTATTYINENVVVCIMENILTASESDDVADGSARKVIDGRVAFQENSEDEFTEAIERLTGRPVSAFLSANQTSPGVACELFFLAAPPEREG
;
A
#
# COMPACT_ATOMS: atom_id res chain seq x y z
N MET A 1 -28.17 10.09 7.62
CA MET A 1 -27.55 9.98 7.55
C MET A 1 -26.71 9.96 7.25
N ARG A 2 -26.16 9.74 7.44
CA ARG A 2 -25.12 9.99 7.31
C ARG A 2 -24.14 9.01 7.15
N GLY A 3 -24.19 7.66 6.99
CA GLY A 3 -23.13 6.74 6.87
C GLY A 3 -22.11 7.15 5.83
N ASN A 4 -22.58 7.54 4.68
CA ASN A 4 -21.68 7.95 3.62
C ASN A 4 -20.93 9.23 3.93
N SER A 5 -21.51 10.07 4.77
CA SER A 5 -20.84 11.31 5.06
C SER A 5 -19.63 11.10 5.95
N ASP A 6 -19.48 9.90 6.53
CA ASP A 6 -18.33 9.59 7.36
C ASP A 6 -17.15 9.11 6.55
N LEU A 7 -17.35 8.76 5.29
CA LEU A 7 -16.24 8.28 4.46
C LEU A 7 -15.51 9.45 3.83
N LEU A 8 -14.20 9.34 3.78
CA LEU A 8 -13.38 10.32 3.13
C LEU A 8 -13.52 10.21 1.64
N LYS A 9 -13.29 11.31 0.94
CA LYS A 9 -13.37 11.35 -0.51
C LYS A 9 -12.24 12.19 -1.05
N GLY A 10 -11.95 11.97 -2.33
CA GLY A 10 -10.99 12.77 -3.05
C GLY A 10 -9.63 12.73 -2.40
N SER A 11 -8.99 13.88 -2.29
CA SER A 11 -7.63 13.94 -1.79
C SER A 11 -7.54 13.55 -0.32
N LEU A 12 -8.61 13.75 0.45
CA LEU A 12 -8.59 13.32 1.85
C LEU A 12 -8.50 11.81 1.93
N LEU A 13 -9.19 11.10 1.04
CA LEU A 13 -9.13 9.65 1.03
C LEU A 13 -7.76 9.16 0.59
N THR A 14 -7.21 9.70 -0.50
CA THR A 14 -5.90 9.24 -0.97
C THR A 14 -4.83 9.54 0.05
N GLU A 15 -4.91 10.68 0.74
CA GLU A 15 -3.93 11.00 1.77
C GLU A 15 -4.04 10.06 2.97
N ALA A 16 -5.27 9.69 3.32
CA ALA A 16 -5.46 8.75 4.43
C ALA A 16 -4.91 7.38 4.09
N ILE A 17 -5.11 6.94 2.85
CA ILE A 17 -4.57 5.66 2.41
C ILE A 17 -3.04 5.70 2.42
N SER A 18 -2.45 6.77 1.88
CA SER A 18 -1.00 6.92 1.90
C SER A 18 -0.45 6.85 3.31
N ALA A 19 -1.09 7.55 4.24
CA ALA A 19 -0.63 7.54 5.63
C ALA A 19 -0.73 6.15 6.23
N ALA A 20 -1.80 5.41 5.93
CA ALA A 20 -1.96 4.07 6.47
C ALA A 20 -0.87 3.13 5.93
N MET A 21 -0.54 3.25 4.66
CA MET A 21 0.49 2.40 4.07
C MET A 21 1.86 2.70 4.67
N VAL A 22 2.18 3.99 4.82
CA VAL A 22 3.45 4.39 5.44
C VAL A 22 3.54 3.84 6.85
N GLU A 23 2.45 3.91 7.60
CA GLU A 23 2.44 3.43 8.97
C GLU A 23 2.69 1.92 9.05
N LEU A 24 2.05 1.15 8.16
CA LEU A 24 2.26 -0.29 8.13
C LEU A 24 3.70 -0.65 7.79
N TYR A 25 4.29 0.06 6.84
CA TYR A 25 5.69 -0.15 6.50
C TYR A 25 6.60 0.21 7.67
N ALA A 26 6.32 1.34 8.34
CA ALA A 26 7.16 1.79 9.44
C ALA A 26 7.12 0.83 10.62
N GLU A 27 5.95 0.28 10.90
CA GLU A 27 5.82 -0.68 12.00
C GLU A 27 6.65 -1.92 11.78
N HIS A 28 6.72 -2.40 10.54
CA HIS A 28 7.45 -3.62 10.25
C HIS A 28 8.96 -3.37 10.12
N TYR A 29 9.34 -2.29 9.43
CA TYR A 29 10.74 -2.06 9.10
C TYR A 29 11.44 -1.09 10.05
N HIS A 30 10.71 -0.43 10.94
CA HIS A 30 11.28 0.59 11.83
C HIS A 30 12.02 1.64 11.03
N HIS A 31 11.43 2.03 9.90
CA HIS A 31 12.04 2.91 8.92
C HIS A 31 11.04 4.01 8.62
N ASP A 32 11.42 5.27 8.84
CA ASP A 32 10.47 6.37 8.79
C ASP A 32 10.66 7.30 7.60
N ARG A 33 11.39 6.87 6.58
CA ARG A 33 11.63 7.71 5.41
C ARG A 33 10.74 7.38 4.22
N THR A 34 9.97 6.32 4.31
CA THR A 34 9.09 5.91 3.23
C THR A 34 8.03 6.98 3.01
N THR A 35 7.84 7.35 1.76
CA THR A 35 6.75 8.23 1.38
C THR A 35 5.80 7.45 0.49
N ALA A 36 4.56 7.88 0.46
CA ALA A 36 3.54 7.19 -0.33
C ALA A 36 2.67 8.20 -1.06
N THR A 37 2.31 7.86 -2.28
CA THR A 37 1.33 8.61 -3.06
C THR A 37 0.29 7.62 -3.54
N THR A 38 -0.98 7.97 -3.38
CA THR A 38 -2.08 7.09 -3.70
C THR A 38 -2.91 7.69 -4.83
N TYR A 39 -3.26 6.85 -5.77
CA TYR A 39 -4.13 7.21 -6.88
C TYR A 39 -5.31 6.27 -6.90
N ILE A 40 -6.49 6.80 -7.14
CA ILE A 40 -7.70 6.00 -7.25
C ILE A 40 -8.35 6.32 -8.57
N ASN A 41 -8.59 5.27 -9.34
CA ASN A 41 -9.27 5.41 -10.62
C ASN A 41 -10.35 4.34 -10.64
N GLU A 42 -11.58 4.76 -10.43
CA GLU A 42 -12.74 3.88 -10.40
C GLU A 42 -12.55 2.77 -9.37
N ASN A 43 -12.25 1.55 -9.80
CA ASN A 43 -12.14 0.40 -8.90
C ASN A 43 -10.71 0.04 -8.56
N VAL A 44 -9.75 0.88 -8.93
CA VAL A 44 -8.33 0.56 -8.73
C VAL A 44 -7.71 1.59 -7.79
N VAL A 45 -7.06 1.09 -6.75
CA VAL A 45 -6.27 1.91 -5.83
C VAL A 45 -4.81 1.54 -6.05
N VAL A 46 -3.97 2.53 -6.33
CA VAL A 46 -2.54 2.32 -6.54
C VAL A 46 -1.78 3.17 -5.53
N CYS A 47 -0.96 2.51 -4.72
CA CYS A 47 -0.11 3.17 -3.76
C CYS A 47 1.34 3.02 -4.20
N ILE A 48 2.00 4.13 -4.51
CA ILE A 48 3.41 4.14 -4.89
C ILE A 48 4.20 4.55 -3.67
N MET A 49 5.09 3.67 -3.22
CA MET A 49 5.94 3.94 -2.08
C MET A 49 7.36 4.17 -2.54
N GLU A 50 8.00 5.22 -2.02
CA GLU A 50 9.37 5.55 -2.35
C GLU A 50 10.21 5.57 -1.09
N ASN A 51 11.51 5.45 -1.26
CA ASN A 51 12.47 5.44 -0.15
C ASN A 51 12.17 4.31 0.82
N ILE A 52 11.91 3.12 0.27
CA ILE A 52 11.43 2.02 1.09
C ILE A 52 12.56 1.23 1.75
N LEU A 53 13.81 1.34 1.25
CA LEU A 53 14.87 0.48 1.73
C LEU A 53 15.46 1.00 3.04
N THR A 54 15.65 0.08 3.99
CA THR A 54 16.40 0.39 5.20
C THR A 54 17.87 0.50 4.85
N ALA A 55 18.68 1.03 5.79
CA ALA A 55 20.11 1.12 5.57
C ALA A 55 20.72 -0.25 5.30
N SER A 56 20.28 -1.26 6.04
CA SER A 56 20.79 -2.61 5.86
C SER A 56 20.44 -3.15 4.47
N GLU A 57 19.21 -2.90 4.01
CA GLU A 57 18.80 -3.35 2.69
C GLU A 57 19.58 -2.62 1.59
N SER A 58 19.81 -1.33 1.77
CA SER A 58 20.61 -0.58 0.81
C SER A 58 22.03 -1.13 0.72
N ASP A 59 22.61 -1.51 1.85
CA ASP A 59 23.93 -2.12 1.86
C ASP A 59 23.91 -3.45 1.11
N ASP A 60 22.89 -4.26 1.32
CA ASP A 60 22.77 -5.53 0.62
C ASP A 60 22.69 -5.33 -0.88
N VAL A 61 21.92 -4.33 -1.33
CA VAL A 61 21.80 -4.05 -2.76
C VAL A 61 23.15 -3.62 -3.31
N ALA A 62 23.87 -2.75 -2.57
CA ALA A 62 25.18 -2.28 -3.02
C ALA A 62 26.17 -3.42 -3.11
N ASP A 63 26.02 -4.45 -2.28
CA ASP A 63 26.90 -5.60 -2.28
C ASP A 63 26.49 -6.67 -3.28
N GLY A 64 25.47 -6.41 -4.09
CA GLY A 64 25.04 -7.37 -5.10
C GLY A 64 24.00 -8.36 -4.63
N SER A 65 23.40 -8.13 -3.46
CA SER A 65 22.43 -9.04 -2.87
C SER A 65 21.00 -8.52 -3.01
N ALA A 66 20.69 -7.89 -4.15
CA ALA A 66 19.37 -7.32 -4.38
C ALA A 66 18.28 -8.38 -4.30
N ARG A 67 18.57 -9.60 -4.75
CA ARG A 67 17.58 -10.67 -4.72
C ARG A 67 17.15 -10.97 -3.29
N LYS A 68 18.09 -10.93 -2.36
CA LYS A 68 17.78 -11.17 -0.96
C LYS A 68 16.79 -10.12 -0.44
N VAL A 69 16.99 -8.88 -0.84
CA VAL A 69 16.09 -7.80 -0.43
C VAL A 69 14.71 -8.01 -1.04
N ILE A 70 14.65 -8.32 -2.32
CA ILE A 70 13.38 -8.56 -3.01
C ILE A 70 12.63 -9.72 -2.34
N ASP A 71 13.31 -10.82 -2.06
CA ASP A 71 12.67 -11.98 -1.45
C ASP A 71 12.09 -11.62 -0.08
N GLY A 72 12.83 -10.82 0.69
CA GLY A 72 12.32 -10.37 1.98
C GLY A 72 11.11 -9.48 1.87
N ARG A 73 11.10 -8.61 0.86
CA ARG A 73 9.96 -7.72 0.64
C ARG A 73 8.74 -8.48 0.17
N VAL A 74 8.92 -9.48 -0.69
CA VAL A 74 7.80 -10.31 -1.12
C VAL A 74 7.21 -11.05 0.08
N ALA A 75 8.06 -11.61 0.93
CA ALA A 75 7.58 -12.30 2.13
C ALA A 75 6.80 -11.35 3.04
N PHE A 76 7.29 -10.13 3.23
CA PHE A 76 6.59 -9.15 4.04
C PHE A 76 5.20 -8.87 3.46
N GLN A 77 5.13 -8.67 2.15
CA GLN A 77 3.86 -8.33 1.51
C GLN A 77 2.88 -9.48 1.57
N GLU A 78 3.36 -10.71 1.40
CA GLU A 78 2.49 -11.88 1.51
C GLU A 78 1.97 -12.05 2.92
N ASN A 79 2.83 -11.84 3.91
CA ASN A 79 2.42 -12.00 5.30
C ASN A 79 1.56 -10.84 5.79
N SER A 80 1.60 -9.70 5.12
CA SER A 80 0.88 -8.50 5.55
C SER A 80 -0.30 -8.18 4.66
N GLU A 81 -0.63 -9.07 3.74
CA GLU A 81 -1.71 -8.78 2.78
C GLU A 81 -3.00 -8.45 3.50
N ASP A 82 -3.34 -9.19 4.55
CA ASP A 82 -4.58 -8.96 5.28
C ASP A 82 -4.61 -7.58 5.90
N GLU A 83 -3.48 -7.12 6.44
CA GLU A 83 -3.44 -5.80 7.04
C GLU A 83 -3.59 -4.70 6.00
N PHE A 84 -2.93 -4.87 4.85
CA PHE A 84 -3.05 -3.91 3.77
C PHE A 84 -4.49 -3.84 3.26
N THR A 85 -5.09 -5.01 2.99
CA THR A 85 -6.44 -5.02 2.45
C THR A 85 -7.45 -4.49 3.45
N GLU A 86 -7.27 -4.81 4.73
CA GLU A 86 -8.18 -4.31 5.74
C GLU A 86 -8.15 -2.79 5.82
N ALA A 87 -6.96 -2.20 5.73
CA ALA A 87 -6.84 -0.75 5.76
C ALA A 87 -7.58 -0.13 4.58
N ILE A 88 -7.40 -0.70 3.38
CA ILE A 88 -8.08 -0.18 2.21
C ILE A 88 -9.60 -0.33 2.33
N GLU A 89 -10.05 -1.49 2.81
CA GLU A 89 -11.49 -1.72 2.95
C GLU A 89 -12.10 -0.78 3.97
N ARG A 90 -11.39 -0.56 5.07
CA ARG A 90 -11.87 0.34 6.10
C ARG A 90 -11.99 1.77 5.59
N LEU A 91 -10.99 2.22 4.86
CA LEU A 91 -10.95 3.61 4.40
C LEU A 91 -11.86 3.86 3.21
N THR A 92 -11.97 2.90 2.30
CA THR A 92 -12.81 3.10 1.10
C THR A 92 -14.26 2.67 1.33
N GLY A 93 -14.51 1.84 2.32
CA GLY A 93 -15.84 1.27 2.51
C GLY A 93 -16.19 0.23 1.49
N ARG A 94 -15.21 -0.33 0.77
CA ARG A 94 -15.46 -1.29 -0.32
C ARG A 94 -14.56 -2.51 -0.15
N PRO A 95 -15.07 -3.70 -0.48
CA PRO A 95 -14.24 -4.90 -0.39
C PRO A 95 -13.13 -4.88 -1.44
N VAL A 96 -11.99 -5.46 -1.08
CA VAL A 96 -10.87 -5.64 -2.01
C VAL A 96 -11.03 -7.01 -2.64
N SER A 97 -11.05 -7.06 -3.97
CA SER A 97 -11.19 -8.32 -4.70
C SER A 97 -9.86 -8.89 -5.14
N ALA A 98 -8.81 -8.08 -5.23
CA ALA A 98 -7.49 -8.57 -5.61
C ALA A 98 -6.43 -7.60 -5.11
N PHE A 99 -5.25 -8.13 -4.83
CA PHE A 99 -4.13 -7.34 -4.35
C PHE A 99 -2.88 -7.79 -5.09
N LEU A 100 -2.16 -6.83 -5.66
CA LEU A 100 -0.91 -7.10 -6.35
C LEU A 100 0.16 -6.19 -5.77
N SER A 101 1.38 -6.70 -5.71
CA SER A 101 2.47 -5.97 -5.12
C SER A 101 3.73 -6.20 -5.93
N ALA A 102 4.53 -5.16 -6.07
CA ALA A 102 5.78 -5.24 -6.80
C ALA A 102 6.82 -4.36 -6.13
N ASN A 103 8.08 -4.75 -6.25
CA ASN A 103 9.19 -4.04 -5.65
C ASN A 103 10.33 -3.88 -6.62
N GLN A 104 11.05 -2.76 -6.48
CA GLN A 104 12.28 -2.50 -7.19
C GLN A 104 13.29 -1.97 -6.19
N THR A 105 14.56 -2.32 -6.36
CA THR A 105 15.58 -1.93 -5.38
C THR A 105 16.44 -0.76 -5.81
N SER A 106 16.46 -0.41 -7.09
CA SER A 106 17.32 0.69 -7.58
C SER A 106 16.54 1.52 -8.57
N PRO A 107 15.84 2.56 -8.11
CA PRO A 107 15.65 2.99 -6.71
C PRO A 107 14.73 2.09 -5.93
N GLY A 108 14.71 2.26 -4.61
CA GLY A 108 13.83 1.50 -3.75
C GLY A 108 12.41 2.00 -3.82
N VAL A 109 11.58 1.33 -4.60
CA VAL A 109 10.21 1.72 -4.86
C VAL A 109 9.33 0.48 -4.76
N ALA A 110 8.15 0.63 -4.17
CA ALA A 110 7.15 -0.43 -4.13
C ALA A 110 5.83 0.10 -4.67
N CYS A 111 5.06 -0.79 -5.24
CA CYS A 111 3.71 -0.49 -5.70
C CYS A 111 2.77 -1.49 -5.08
N GLU A 112 1.76 -0.99 -4.35
CA GLU A 112 0.70 -1.82 -3.81
C GLU A 112 -0.56 -1.47 -4.56
N LEU A 113 -1.17 -2.45 -5.22
CA LEU A 113 -2.31 -2.21 -6.07
C LEU A 113 -3.48 -3.05 -5.61
N PHE A 114 -4.62 -2.40 -5.43
CA PHE A 114 -5.82 -3.05 -4.93
C PHE A 114 -6.93 -2.88 -5.95
N PHE A 115 -7.60 -3.99 -6.28
CA PHE A 115 -8.82 -3.94 -7.08
C PHE A 115 -9.99 -4.00 -6.13
N LEU A 116 -10.86 -2.99 -6.19
CA LEU A 116 -12.03 -2.95 -5.35
C LEU A 116 -13.19 -3.62 -6.06
N ALA A 117 -13.97 -4.38 -5.31
CA ALA A 117 -15.20 -4.92 -5.85
C ALA A 117 -16.12 -3.77 -6.19
N ALA A 118 -16.98 -3.97 -7.17
CA ALA A 118 -17.95 -2.96 -7.53
C ALA A 118 -18.78 -2.60 -6.29
N PRO A 119 -19.18 -1.33 -6.15
CA PRO A 119 -20.04 -0.97 -5.02
C PRO A 119 -21.31 -1.77 -5.10
N PRO A 120 -21.96 -2.01 -3.95
CA PRO A 120 -23.24 -2.69 -3.98
C PRO A 120 -24.18 -1.95 -4.90
N GLU A 121 -25.03 -2.71 -5.60
CA GLU A 121 -25.95 -2.09 -6.51
C GLU A 121 -26.88 -1.20 -5.76
N ARG A 122 -27.10 0.01 -6.31
CA ARG A 122 -27.95 0.93 -5.63
C ARG A 122 -29.38 0.55 -5.85
N GLU A 123 -30.13 0.70 -4.84
CA GLU A 123 -31.50 0.47 -4.97
C GLU A 123 -32.09 1.67 -5.59
N GLY A 124 -32.76 1.51 -6.65
CA GLY A 124 -33.42 2.65 -7.28
C GLY A 124 -32.51 3.73 -7.72
#